data_12c1599b92df454a89c839f9522f0f36
#
_entry.id   12c1599b92df454a89c839f9522f0f36
#
_cell.length_a   1.000
_cell.length_b   1.000
_cell.length_c   1.000
_cell.angle_alpha   90.00
_cell.angle_beta   90.00
_cell.angle_gamma   90.00
#
_symmetry.space_group_name_H-M   'P 1'
#
loop_
_entity.id
_entity.type
_entity.pdbx_description
1 polymer ?
#
loop_
_entity_poly.entity_id
_entity_poly.type
_entity_poly.pdbx_seq_one_letter_code
_entity_poly.pdbx_strand_id
1 'polypeptide(L)'
;MSKPRVIKKYPNRRLYDTEESRYITLADVKELVMNKVDFEVIDKKSGEDITRTILLQVISEQEQHGDAIMTEDFLAQIIRAYGSVVPDFMARYLEQSMSFFMKQQKFLQGQVKSVVGTDPLSAMAEMTQKNFARLQSLQEEMLKGFVPDADGPADKGDDDDAGGRKRTG
;
A
#
# COMPACT_ATOMS: atom_id res chain seq x y z
N MET A 1 4.27 23.03 -5.07
CA MET A 1 3.42 22.13 -4.25
C MET A 1 2.40 23.00 -3.56
N SER A 2 1.12 22.81 -3.78
CA SER A 2 0.06 23.54 -3.07
C SER A 2 0.10 23.15 -1.58
N LYS A 3 -0.16 24.11 -0.72
CA LYS A 3 -0.24 23.87 0.71
C LYS A 3 -1.46 22.95 0.99
N PRO A 4 -1.34 21.91 1.83
CA PRO A 4 -2.47 21.05 2.15
C PRO A 4 -3.61 21.87 2.80
N ARG A 5 -4.85 21.49 2.51
CA ARG A 5 -6.05 22.08 3.10
C ARG A 5 -6.12 21.75 4.60
N VAL A 6 -6.28 22.74 5.45
CA VAL A 6 -6.25 22.56 6.90
C VAL A 6 -7.68 22.42 7.45
N ILE A 7 -7.94 21.30 8.09
CA ILE A 7 -9.18 21.03 8.83
C ILE A 7 -8.87 21.06 10.33
N LYS A 8 -9.65 21.77 11.12
CA LYS A 8 -9.47 21.87 12.57
C LYS A 8 -10.51 21.03 13.31
N LYS A 9 -10.07 20.10 14.15
CA LYS A 9 -10.97 19.36 15.05
C LYS A 9 -11.11 20.10 16.38
N TYR A 10 -12.34 20.37 16.76
CA TYR A 10 -12.68 20.99 18.03
C TYR A 10 -12.99 19.95 19.12
N PRO A 11 -12.91 20.30 20.43
CA PRO A 11 -13.20 19.39 21.54
C PRO A 11 -14.62 18.80 21.52
N ASN A 12 -15.57 19.50 20.92
CA ASN A 12 -16.96 19.05 20.71
C ASN A 12 -17.12 18.07 19.56
N ARG A 13 -16.04 17.45 19.08
CA ARG A 13 -15.97 16.49 17.96
C ARG A 13 -16.35 17.06 16.58
N ARG A 14 -16.52 18.38 16.46
CA ARG A 14 -16.81 19.03 15.17
C ARG A 14 -15.52 19.28 14.40
N LEU A 15 -15.59 19.04 13.09
CA LEU A 15 -14.55 19.38 12.14
C LEU A 15 -14.89 20.71 11.49
N TYR A 16 -13.91 21.57 11.36
CA TYR A 16 -14.05 22.88 10.72
C TYR A 16 -13.04 23.01 9.60
N ASP A 17 -13.52 23.22 8.41
CA ASP A 17 -12.73 23.47 7.24
C ASP A 17 -12.33 24.94 7.18
N THR A 18 -11.02 25.18 7.19
CA THR A 18 -10.51 26.55 7.20
C THR A 18 -10.54 27.21 5.81
N GLU A 19 -10.58 26.42 4.74
CA GLU A 19 -10.64 26.94 3.37
C GLU A 19 -12.06 27.35 2.98
N GLU A 20 -13.04 26.49 3.25
CA GLU A 20 -14.44 26.80 2.99
C GLU A 20 -15.12 27.56 4.14
N SER A 21 -14.42 27.77 5.27
CA SER A 21 -14.94 28.49 6.44
C SER A 21 -16.25 27.92 6.98
N ARG A 22 -16.42 26.58 6.94
CA ARG A 22 -17.63 25.90 7.43
C ARG A 22 -17.32 24.66 8.25
N TYR A 23 -18.29 24.24 9.05
CA TYR A 23 -18.23 22.93 9.70
C TYR A 23 -18.51 21.83 8.68
N ILE A 24 -17.77 20.75 8.80
CA ILE A 24 -17.86 19.57 7.93
C ILE A 24 -18.05 18.30 8.75
N THR A 25 -18.53 17.26 8.09
CA THR A 25 -18.77 15.91 8.62
C THR A 25 -17.72 14.93 8.17
N LEU A 26 -17.75 13.68 8.66
CA LEU A 26 -16.89 12.60 8.14
C LEU A 26 -17.24 12.27 6.69
N ALA A 27 -18.49 12.42 6.28
CA ALA A 27 -18.90 12.25 4.87
C ALA A 27 -18.23 13.28 3.95
N ASP A 28 -18.14 14.56 4.39
CA ASP A 28 -17.41 15.57 3.62
C ASP A 28 -15.92 15.24 3.53
N VAL A 29 -15.31 14.72 4.61
CA VAL A 29 -13.91 14.27 4.58
C VAL A 29 -13.73 13.11 3.58
N LYS A 30 -14.67 12.16 3.53
CA LYS A 30 -14.67 11.10 2.50
C LYS A 30 -14.66 11.69 1.09
N GLU A 31 -15.47 12.71 0.84
CA GLU A 31 -15.50 13.39 -0.47
C GLU A 31 -14.16 14.03 -0.81
N LEU A 32 -13.48 14.66 0.16
CA LEU A 32 -12.13 15.20 -0.06
C LEU A 32 -11.15 14.11 -0.50
N VAL A 33 -11.19 12.94 0.16
CA VAL A 33 -10.35 11.78 -0.22
C VAL A 33 -10.69 11.29 -1.62
N MET A 34 -11.97 11.12 -1.94
CA MET A 34 -12.42 10.66 -3.26
C MET A 34 -12.03 11.62 -4.37
N ASN A 35 -12.04 12.91 -4.11
CA ASN A 35 -11.64 13.98 -5.04
C ASN A 35 -10.11 14.21 -5.05
N LYS A 36 -9.33 13.41 -4.29
CA LYS A 36 -7.86 13.52 -4.19
C LYS A 36 -7.38 14.90 -3.74
N VAL A 37 -8.16 15.55 -2.90
CA VAL A 37 -7.75 16.80 -2.27
C VAL A 37 -6.73 16.49 -1.18
N ASP A 38 -5.60 17.18 -1.21
CA ASP A 38 -4.57 17.07 -0.17
C ASP A 38 -4.99 17.90 1.06
N PHE A 39 -5.08 17.25 2.23
CA PHE A 39 -5.52 17.89 3.46
C PHE A 39 -4.84 17.32 4.70
N GLU A 40 -4.84 18.11 5.77
CA GLU A 40 -4.41 17.71 7.11
C GLU A 40 -5.49 18.07 8.13
N VAL A 41 -5.64 17.24 9.17
CA VAL A 41 -6.57 17.49 10.26
C VAL A 41 -5.81 17.73 11.55
N ILE A 42 -5.92 18.93 12.09
CA ILE A 42 -5.21 19.36 13.30
C ILE A 42 -6.19 19.43 14.49
N ASP A 43 -5.85 18.78 15.59
CA ASP A 43 -6.60 18.96 16.85
C ASP A 43 -6.35 20.35 17.40
N LYS A 44 -7.41 21.13 17.59
CA LYS A 44 -7.29 22.53 18.05
C LYS A 44 -6.76 22.64 19.48
N LYS A 45 -6.94 21.60 20.30
CA LYS A 45 -6.53 21.61 21.71
C LYS A 45 -5.06 21.26 21.87
N SER A 46 -4.59 20.19 21.23
CA SER A 46 -3.20 19.71 21.33
C SER A 46 -2.28 20.29 20.27
N GLY A 47 -2.81 20.74 19.13
CA GLY A 47 -2.03 21.15 17.97
C GLY A 47 -1.46 19.97 17.16
N GLU A 48 -1.80 18.75 17.51
CA GLU A 48 -1.30 17.53 16.87
C GLU A 48 -2.02 17.24 15.55
N ASP A 49 -1.29 16.68 14.60
CA ASP A 49 -1.87 16.10 13.39
C ASP A 49 -2.59 14.79 13.73
N ILE A 50 -3.89 14.78 13.53
CA ILE A 50 -4.77 13.64 13.76
C ILE A 50 -5.40 13.12 12.45
N THR A 51 -4.85 13.46 11.31
CA THR A 51 -5.38 13.08 9.99
C THR A 51 -5.63 11.57 9.91
N ARG A 52 -4.65 10.76 10.32
CA ARG A 52 -4.78 9.30 10.34
C ARG A 52 -5.96 8.83 11.19
N THR A 53 -6.16 9.43 12.35
CA THR A 53 -7.27 9.07 13.26
C THR A 53 -8.62 9.36 12.61
N ILE A 54 -8.74 10.50 11.93
CA ILE A 54 -9.96 10.87 11.22
C ILE A 54 -10.24 9.95 10.04
N LEU A 55 -9.21 9.58 9.26
CA LEU A 55 -9.36 8.62 8.16
C LEU A 55 -9.84 7.24 8.65
N LEU A 56 -9.34 6.76 9.79
CA LEU A 56 -9.83 5.53 10.43
C LEU A 56 -11.29 5.64 10.86
N GLN A 57 -11.72 6.81 11.35
CA GLN A 57 -13.14 7.05 11.68
C GLN A 57 -14.01 7.04 10.43
N VAL A 58 -13.56 7.63 9.31
CA VAL A 58 -14.28 7.58 8.03
C VAL A 58 -14.46 6.13 7.56
N ILE A 59 -13.41 5.31 7.65
CA ILE A 59 -13.49 3.87 7.31
C ILE A 59 -14.50 3.17 8.22
N SER A 60 -14.41 3.37 9.54
CA SER A 60 -15.31 2.75 10.49
C SER A 60 -16.78 3.12 10.24
N GLU A 61 -17.06 4.38 9.90
CA GLU A 61 -18.41 4.84 9.56
C GLU A 61 -18.94 4.16 8.28
N GLN A 62 -18.07 4.00 7.25
CA GLN A 62 -18.45 3.31 6.03
C GLN A 62 -18.76 1.83 6.25
N GLU A 63 -18.00 1.14 7.11
CA GLU A 63 -18.22 -0.26 7.46
C GLU A 63 -19.51 -0.49 8.28
N GLN A 64 -19.95 0.53 9.04
CA GLN A 64 -21.16 0.43 9.87
C GLN A 64 -22.45 0.78 9.12
N HIS A 65 -22.39 1.69 8.15
CA HIS A 65 -23.58 2.28 7.51
C HIS A 65 -23.60 2.10 5.99
N GLY A 66 -22.56 1.50 5.40
CA GLY A 66 -22.44 1.27 3.97
C GLY A 66 -22.36 -0.21 3.61
N ASP A 67 -21.88 -0.47 2.39
CA ASP A 67 -21.52 -1.82 1.95
C ASP A 67 -20.20 -2.21 2.62
N ALA A 68 -20.29 -2.97 3.73
CA ALA A 68 -19.13 -3.44 4.46
C ALA A 68 -18.26 -4.33 3.55
N ILE A 69 -16.98 -3.97 3.41
CA ILE A 69 -16.01 -4.72 2.62
C ILE A 69 -15.05 -5.56 3.48
N MET A 70 -14.99 -5.27 4.79
CA MET A 70 -14.11 -5.96 5.73
C MET A 70 -14.89 -7.02 6.50
N THR A 71 -14.53 -8.29 6.28
CA THR A 71 -15.11 -9.39 7.07
C THR A 71 -14.58 -9.37 8.51
N GLU A 72 -15.34 -9.98 9.44
CA GLU A 72 -14.89 -10.14 10.84
C GLU A 72 -13.54 -10.86 10.92
N ASP A 73 -13.35 -11.92 10.11
CA ASP A 73 -12.09 -12.66 10.05
C ASP A 73 -10.92 -11.78 9.58
N PHE A 74 -11.14 -10.93 8.58
CA PHE A 74 -10.12 -9.99 8.10
C PHE A 74 -9.73 -8.99 9.18
N LEU A 75 -10.71 -8.40 9.86
CA LEU A 75 -10.46 -7.48 10.98
C LEU A 75 -9.71 -8.17 12.12
N ALA A 76 -10.10 -9.40 12.47
CA ALA A 76 -9.41 -10.20 13.48
C ALA A 76 -7.94 -10.50 13.10
N GLN A 77 -7.66 -10.78 11.82
CA GLN A 77 -6.30 -10.99 11.32
C GLN A 77 -5.47 -9.71 11.41
N ILE A 78 -6.04 -8.56 11.04
CA ILE A 78 -5.34 -7.28 11.20
C ILE A 78 -4.97 -7.04 12.65
N ILE A 79 -5.91 -7.24 13.59
CA ILE A 79 -5.66 -7.04 15.03
C ILE A 79 -4.52 -7.96 15.51
N ARG A 80 -4.53 -9.24 15.10
CA ARG A 80 -3.46 -10.18 15.45
C ARG A 80 -2.11 -9.77 14.87
N ALA A 81 -2.11 -9.21 13.66
CA ALA A 81 -0.89 -8.74 13.00
C ALA A 81 -0.21 -7.58 13.75
N TYR A 82 -0.96 -6.70 14.41
CA TYR A 82 -0.39 -5.65 15.25
C TYR A 82 0.46 -6.17 16.42
N GLY A 83 0.22 -7.41 16.86
CA GLY A 83 0.97 -8.02 17.97
C GLY A 83 2.16 -8.89 17.55
N SER A 84 2.25 -9.27 16.27
CA SER A 84 3.18 -10.34 15.83
C SER A 84 4.10 -9.97 14.68
N VAL A 85 3.86 -8.88 13.97
CA VAL A 85 4.58 -8.52 12.74
C VAL A 85 5.30 -7.19 12.92
N VAL A 86 6.47 -7.06 12.26
CA VAL A 86 7.18 -5.78 12.16
C VAL A 86 6.27 -4.76 11.47
N PRO A 87 5.87 -3.67 12.15
CA PRO A 87 4.85 -2.74 11.65
C PRO A 87 5.18 -2.16 10.27
N ASP A 88 6.45 -1.84 10.01
CA ASP A 88 6.90 -1.26 8.74
C ASP A 88 6.76 -2.23 7.56
N PHE A 89 6.99 -3.53 7.79
CA PHE A 89 6.81 -4.54 6.74
C PHE A 89 5.33 -4.68 6.38
N MET A 90 4.46 -4.75 7.38
CA MET A 90 3.01 -4.86 7.15
C MET A 90 2.46 -3.62 6.44
N ALA A 91 2.88 -2.42 6.83
CA ALA A 91 2.46 -1.17 6.20
C ALA A 91 2.82 -1.16 4.71
N ARG A 92 4.07 -1.45 4.37
CA ARG A 92 4.54 -1.52 2.97
C ARG A 92 3.80 -2.58 2.16
N TYR A 93 3.56 -3.75 2.75
CA TYR A 93 2.82 -4.82 2.09
C TYR A 93 1.38 -4.41 1.77
N LEU A 94 0.68 -3.80 2.73
CA LEU A 94 -0.70 -3.32 2.53
C LEU A 94 -0.77 -2.21 1.48
N GLU A 95 0.14 -1.23 1.52
CA GLU A 95 0.23 -0.16 0.52
C GLU A 95 0.47 -0.71 -0.88
N GLN A 96 1.41 -1.64 -1.03
CA GLN A 96 1.75 -2.25 -2.31
C GLN A 96 0.60 -3.10 -2.85
N SER A 97 -0.05 -3.90 -1.99
CA SER A 97 -1.20 -4.73 -2.35
C SER A 97 -2.38 -3.88 -2.81
N MET A 98 -2.68 -2.80 -2.09
CA MET A 98 -3.74 -1.87 -2.44
C MET A 98 -3.43 -1.13 -3.76
N SER A 99 -2.19 -0.66 -3.94
CA SER A 99 -1.75 -0.01 -5.18
C SER A 99 -1.89 -0.94 -6.38
N PHE A 100 -1.51 -2.21 -6.23
CA PHE A 100 -1.64 -3.23 -7.26
C PHE A 100 -3.12 -3.48 -7.61
N PHE A 101 -3.97 -3.68 -6.62
CA PHE A 101 -5.41 -3.87 -6.80
C PHE A 101 -6.05 -2.70 -7.55
N MET A 102 -5.76 -1.47 -7.15
CA MET A 102 -6.28 -0.27 -7.80
C MET A 102 -5.81 -0.12 -9.26
N LYS A 103 -4.57 -0.49 -9.57
CA LYS A 103 -4.06 -0.50 -10.94
C LYS A 103 -4.77 -1.54 -11.79
N GLN A 104 -5.00 -2.74 -11.26
CA GLN A 104 -5.67 -3.82 -11.95
C GLN A 104 -7.15 -3.48 -12.23
N GLN A 105 -7.84 -2.86 -11.28
CA GLN A 105 -9.22 -2.42 -11.47
C GLN A 105 -9.35 -1.38 -12.59
N LYS A 106 -8.42 -0.40 -12.65
CA LYS A 106 -8.39 0.58 -13.75
C LYS A 106 -8.13 -0.06 -15.10
N PHE A 107 -7.27 -1.06 -15.15
CA PHE A 107 -6.96 -1.78 -16.38
C PHE A 107 -8.19 -2.54 -16.91
N LEU A 108 -8.93 -3.23 -16.02
CA LEU A 108 -10.17 -3.92 -16.39
C LEU A 108 -11.25 -2.96 -16.89
N GLN A 109 -11.44 -1.81 -16.21
CA GLN A 109 -12.39 -0.79 -16.66
C GLN A 109 -12.03 -0.16 -18.02
N GLY A 110 -10.73 -0.01 -18.30
CA GLY A 110 -10.24 0.49 -19.58
C GLY A 110 -10.49 -0.48 -20.73
N GLN A 111 -10.38 -1.79 -20.48
CA GLN A 111 -10.59 -2.82 -21.50
C GLN A 111 -12.07 -3.02 -21.87
N VAL A 112 -12.98 -2.93 -20.91
CA VAL A 112 -14.42 -3.03 -21.18
C VAL A 112 -14.91 -1.93 -22.14
N LYS A 113 -14.28 -0.76 -22.12
CA LYS A 113 -14.60 0.33 -23.05
C LYS A 113 -14.02 0.12 -24.46
N SER A 114 -12.97 -0.67 -24.63
CA SER A 114 -12.33 -0.92 -25.94
C SER A 114 -12.87 -2.15 -26.66
N VAL A 115 -13.60 -3.04 -25.97
CA VAL A 115 -14.11 -4.30 -26.53
C VAL A 115 -15.44 -4.12 -27.31
N VAL A 116 -16.07 -2.95 -27.29
CA VAL A 116 -17.34 -2.70 -28.03
C VAL A 116 -17.18 -2.69 -29.56
N GLY A 117 -15.96 -2.93 -30.08
CA GLY A 117 -15.68 -2.87 -31.54
C GLY A 117 -14.90 -4.04 -32.15
N THR A 118 -14.52 -5.07 -31.39
CA THR A 118 -13.71 -6.18 -31.91
C THR A 118 -14.22 -7.53 -31.40
N ASP A 119 -14.08 -8.56 -32.24
CA ASP A 119 -14.54 -9.94 -31.99
C ASP A 119 -14.13 -10.44 -30.60
N PRO A 120 -15.12 -10.83 -29.73
CA PRO A 120 -14.85 -11.12 -28.31
C PRO A 120 -13.92 -12.32 -28.08
N LEU A 121 -13.85 -13.24 -29.04
CA LEU A 121 -13.05 -14.47 -28.93
C LEU A 121 -11.57 -14.24 -29.17
N SER A 122 -11.19 -13.40 -30.13
CA SER A 122 -9.79 -13.06 -30.40
C SER A 122 -9.20 -12.15 -29.31
N ALA A 123 -9.99 -11.22 -28.77
CA ALA A 123 -9.61 -10.37 -27.64
C ALA A 123 -9.37 -11.18 -26.35
N MET A 124 -10.16 -12.24 -26.13
CA MET A 124 -10.02 -13.11 -24.95
C MET A 124 -8.77 -14.01 -25.04
N ALA A 125 -8.41 -14.47 -26.22
CA ALA A 125 -7.20 -15.28 -26.43
C ALA A 125 -5.91 -14.45 -26.26
N GLU A 126 -5.85 -13.23 -26.79
CA GLU A 126 -4.73 -12.30 -26.58
C GLU A 126 -4.58 -11.88 -25.11
N MET A 127 -5.71 -11.71 -24.43
CA MET A 127 -5.75 -11.34 -23.03
C MET A 127 -5.20 -12.43 -22.11
N THR A 128 -5.53 -13.69 -22.39
CA THR A 128 -5.03 -14.85 -21.64
C THR A 128 -3.52 -15.01 -21.80
N GLN A 129 -2.99 -14.82 -23.01
CA GLN A 129 -1.55 -14.90 -23.28
C GLN A 129 -0.76 -13.75 -22.62
N LYS A 130 -1.27 -12.51 -22.70
CA LYS A 130 -0.63 -11.35 -22.05
C LYS A 130 -0.70 -11.41 -20.51
N ASN A 131 -1.79 -11.94 -19.96
CA ASN A 131 -1.91 -12.11 -18.52
C ASN A 131 -0.97 -13.19 -17.99
N PHE A 132 -0.78 -14.29 -18.71
CA PHE A 132 0.12 -15.35 -18.30
C PHE A 132 1.60 -14.88 -18.31
N ALA A 133 2.02 -14.17 -19.35
CA ALA A 133 3.36 -13.58 -19.42
C ALA A 133 3.61 -12.55 -18.32
N ARG A 134 2.59 -11.79 -17.95
CA ARG A 134 2.67 -10.78 -16.88
C ARG A 134 2.68 -11.40 -15.47
N LEU A 135 1.98 -12.53 -15.29
CA LEU A 135 2.05 -13.28 -14.02
C LEU A 135 3.46 -13.86 -13.80
N GLN A 136 4.10 -14.36 -14.85
CA GLN A 136 5.50 -14.83 -14.77
C GLN A 136 6.47 -13.71 -14.43
N SER A 137 6.34 -12.54 -15.06
CA SER A 137 7.22 -11.39 -14.75
C SER A 137 7.03 -10.85 -13.35
N LEU A 138 5.79 -10.84 -12.82
CA LEU A 138 5.50 -10.46 -11.45
C LEU A 138 6.06 -11.47 -10.43
N GLN A 139 6.02 -12.76 -10.75
CA GLN A 139 6.61 -13.79 -9.90
C GLN A 139 8.14 -13.67 -9.85
N GLU A 140 8.79 -13.35 -10.97
CA GLU A 140 10.23 -13.06 -11.02
C GLU A 140 10.59 -11.77 -10.26
N GLU A 141 9.78 -10.74 -10.37
CA GLU A 141 10.02 -9.47 -9.67
C GLU A 141 9.81 -9.58 -8.15
N MET A 142 8.81 -10.38 -7.73
CA MET A 142 8.63 -10.72 -6.31
C MET A 142 9.79 -11.57 -5.77
N LEU A 143 10.29 -12.54 -6.55
CA LEU A 143 11.44 -13.36 -6.15
C LEU A 143 12.74 -12.54 -6.07
N LYS A 144 12.97 -11.60 -7.01
CA LYS A 144 14.13 -10.69 -6.97
C LYS A 144 14.09 -9.72 -5.80
N GLY A 145 12.89 -9.30 -5.35
CA GLY A 145 12.74 -8.45 -4.16
C GLY A 145 12.90 -9.20 -2.83
N PHE A 146 12.92 -10.53 -2.86
CA PHE A 146 13.00 -11.38 -1.66
C PHE A 146 14.37 -12.06 -1.46
N VAL A 147 15.28 -11.98 -2.46
CA VAL A 147 16.65 -12.48 -2.34
C VAL A 147 17.54 -11.32 -1.90
N PRO A 148 18.11 -11.33 -0.68
CA PRO A 148 19.17 -10.41 -0.31
C PRO A 148 20.37 -10.71 -1.22
N ASP A 149 20.99 -9.64 -1.75
CA ASP A 149 22.24 -9.68 -2.52
C ASP A 149 23.27 -10.57 -1.77
N ALA A 150 23.47 -11.77 -2.29
CA ALA A 150 24.53 -12.68 -1.85
C ALA A 150 25.75 -12.52 -2.78
N ASP A 151 26.22 -11.28 -2.95
CA ASP A 151 27.54 -10.97 -3.52
C ASP A 151 28.34 -10.11 -2.55
N GLY A 152 28.81 -10.79 -1.49
CA GLY A 152 29.98 -10.33 -0.75
C GLY A 152 31.24 -10.86 -1.46
N PRO A 153 32.29 -10.03 -1.59
CA PRO A 153 33.49 -10.39 -2.34
C PRO A 153 34.17 -11.60 -1.73
N ALA A 154 34.39 -12.61 -2.57
CA ALA A 154 35.23 -13.75 -2.25
C ALA A 154 36.65 -13.26 -1.93
N ASP A 155 37.03 -13.36 -0.68
CA ASP A 155 38.41 -13.24 -0.21
C ASP A 155 39.23 -14.35 -0.86
N LYS A 156 40.13 -13.95 -1.75
CA LYS A 156 41.17 -14.80 -2.31
C LYS A 156 42.25 -14.96 -1.22
N GLY A 157 42.18 -16.06 -0.51
CA GLY A 157 43.29 -16.55 0.28
C GLY A 157 44.39 -17.03 -0.67
N ASP A 158 45.51 -16.33 -0.68
CA ASP A 158 46.78 -16.72 -1.28
C ASP A 158 47.28 -18.04 -0.66
N ASP A 159 47.37 -19.06 -1.50
CA ASP A 159 48.27 -20.18 -1.32
C ASP A 159 49.69 -19.72 -1.70
N ASP A 160 50.60 -19.68 -0.80
CA ASP A 160 52.04 -19.81 -1.04
C ASP A 160 52.71 -20.54 0.14
N ASP A 161 53.06 -21.70 -0.19
CA ASP A 161 54.37 -22.28 -0.43
C ASP A 161 55.16 -22.73 0.80
N ALA A 162 55.47 -24.00 0.61
CA ALA A 162 56.72 -24.66 0.75
C ALA A 162 57.46 -24.65 2.12
N GLY A 163 57.77 -25.80 2.44
CA GLY A 163 59.14 -26.03 2.85
C GLY A 163 59.38 -26.65 4.19
N GLY A 164 59.43 -27.95 4.20
CA GLY A 164 60.73 -28.54 4.41
C GLY A 164 61.17 -28.86 5.87
N ARG A 165 61.32 -30.13 6.06
CA ARG A 165 62.40 -30.76 6.80
C ARG A 165 62.37 -30.90 8.31
N LYS A 166 62.23 -32.16 8.63
CA LYS A 166 63.22 -33.01 9.40
C LYS A 166 63.33 -32.85 10.92
N ARG A 167 63.06 -34.00 11.50
CA ARG A 167 63.90 -34.76 12.45
C ARG A 167 63.88 -34.37 13.92
N THR A 168 63.64 -35.50 14.60
CA THR A 168 64.33 -36.01 15.82
C THR A 168 63.96 -35.40 17.16
N GLY A 169 63.63 -36.33 18.02
CA GLY A 169 63.60 -36.28 19.47
C GLY A 169 62.50 -37.16 20.01
#